data_60c55d77d2d2a70ef6e3e9ada5aa645b
#
_entry.id   60c55d77d2d2a70ef6e3e9ada5aa645b
#
_cell.length_a   1.000
_cell.length_b   1.000
_cell.length_c   1.000
_cell.angle_alpha   90.00
_cell.angle_beta   90.00
_cell.angle_gamma   90.00
#
_symmetry.space_group_name_H-M   'P 1'
#
loop_
_entity.id
_entity.type
_entity.pdbx_description
1 polymer ?
#
loop_
_entity_poly.entity_id
_entity_poly.type
_entity_poly.pdbx_seq_one_letter_code
_entity_poly.pdbx_strand_id
1 'polypeptide(L)'
;MLEIVVKTENGERHVQVSADGLAGLVERIGGDGDRFLVVDRIPDLPDLFAQVWHEAGGDYTLEHRAGSADRHFQTRAADPRTVVAALTGWARREAGWDGSLAWSLVDTGPAPQVPPLDLDDEERATLETRVREVLVGGYASRAELAEVAEEFLVTRDRRPVSREQARALADRLWLERVAEQAAWQGETDPERLTRAFAALQDGGITARENFTCCRGCGESEIGGEGGPDARGFVYFHTQCTDSAAAGHGLTLLYGGFDGSSETTAAIGHEVVAALEAVGLQAQWDGDPGRAITIAPLVWRRRLIG
;
A
#
# COMPACT_ATOMS: atom_id res chain seq x y z
N MET A 1 13.23 8.73 6.75
CA MET A 1 12.17 7.70 6.75
C MET A 1 12.77 6.36 6.39
N LEU A 2 12.26 5.26 6.92
CA LEU A 2 12.63 3.89 6.56
C LEU A 2 11.69 3.41 5.46
N GLU A 3 12.23 2.76 4.44
CA GLU A 3 11.47 2.18 3.32
C GLU A 3 10.84 0.83 3.73
N ILE A 4 9.90 0.91 4.67
CA ILE A 4 9.20 -0.24 5.25
C ILE A 4 7.72 0.05 5.46
N VAL A 5 6.94 -1.03 5.53
CA VAL A 5 5.57 -1.07 6.05
C VAL A 5 5.60 -1.84 7.36
N VAL A 6 5.00 -1.29 8.41
CA VAL A 6 4.81 -1.99 9.69
C VAL A 6 3.32 -2.30 9.83
N LYS A 7 3.00 -3.57 10.04
CA LYS A 7 1.66 -4.08 10.31
C LYS A 7 1.62 -4.60 11.75
N THR A 8 0.60 -4.26 12.51
CA THR A 8 0.46 -4.60 13.93
C THR A 8 -0.69 -5.57 14.17
N GLU A 9 -0.69 -6.27 15.31
CA GLU A 9 -1.77 -7.21 15.68
C GLU A 9 -3.15 -6.53 15.71
N ASN A 10 -3.22 -5.28 16.14
CA ASN A 10 -4.47 -4.50 16.22
C ASN A 10 -4.98 -3.99 14.84
N GLY A 11 -4.32 -4.36 13.74
CA GLY A 11 -4.73 -4.03 12.37
C GLY A 11 -4.23 -2.68 11.86
N GLU A 12 -3.39 -1.94 12.61
CA GLU A 12 -2.78 -0.71 12.11
C GLU A 12 -1.72 -1.03 11.03
N ARG A 13 -1.62 -0.14 10.05
CA ARG A 13 -0.64 -0.19 8.97
C ARG A 13 0.08 1.15 8.87
N HIS A 14 1.38 1.14 9.08
CA HIS A 14 2.25 2.32 9.04
C HIS A 14 3.22 2.22 7.88
N VAL A 15 3.18 3.19 6.97
CA VAL A 15 4.02 3.22 5.77
C VAL A 15 5.12 4.25 5.95
N GLN A 16 6.36 3.88 5.58
CA GLN A 16 7.52 4.78 5.62
C GLN A 16 7.72 5.44 6.99
N VAL A 17 7.79 4.64 8.06
CA VAL A 17 7.99 5.14 9.41
C VAL A 17 9.39 5.70 9.64
N SER A 18 9.53 6.67 10.56
CA SER A 18 10.85 7.08 11.03
C SER A 18 11.46 6.00 11.95
N ALA A 19 12.77 6.07 12.22
CA ALA A 19 13.39 5.19 13.19
C ALA A 19 12.78 5.35 14.60
N ASP A 20 12.45 6.59 15.00
CA ASP A 20 11.78 6.87 16.26
C ASP A 20 10.32 6.35 16.27
N GLY A 21 9.63 6.45 15.12
CA GLY A 21 8.29 5.86 14.97
C GLY A 21 8.31 4.34 15.12
N LEU A 22 9.29 3.67 14.50
CA LEU A 22 9.50 2.22 14.68
C LEU A 22 9.81 1.88 16.15
N ALA A 23 10.65 2.68 16.81
CA ALA A 23 10.95 2.50 18.24
C ALA A 23 9.69 2.58 19.10
N GLY A 24 8.84 3.58 18.88
CA GLY A 24 7.57 3.72 19.60
C GLY A 24 6.63 2.53 19.39
N LEU A 25 6.58 1.97 18.16
CA LEU A 25 5.78 0.77 17.88
C LEU A 25 6.33 -0.47 18.59
N VAL A 26 7.65 -0.68 18.61
CA VAL A 26 8.29 -1.79 19.32
C VAL A 26 8.12 -1.69 20.83
N GLU A 27 8.22 -0.48 21.40
CA GLU A 27 8.02 -0.25 22.85
C GLU A 27 6.55 -0.42 23.27
N ARG A 28 5.61 -0.23 22.36
CA ARG A 28 4.17 -0.33 22.61
C ARG A 28 3.70 -1.77 22.75
N ILE A 29 4.26 -2.70 21.95
CA ILE A 29 3.78 -4.08 21.95
C ILE A 29 4.02 -4.80 23.28
N GLY A 30 3.11 -5.70 23.64
CA GLY A 30 3.18 -6.54 24.84
C GLY A 30 1.86 -6.68 25.59
N GLY A 31 0.84 -5.90 25.23
CA GLY A 31 -0.50 -6.00 25.79
C GLY A 31 -1.43 -6.89 24.96
N ASP A 32 -2.60 -7.19 25.50
CA ASP A 32 -3.64 -7.94 24.78
C ASP A 32 -4.05 -7.23 23.48
N GLY A 33 -4.00 -7.98 22.38
CA GLY A 33 -4.34 -7.47 21.04
C GLY A 33 -3.27 -6.56 20.41
N ASP A 34 -2.12 -6.40 21.03
CA ASP A 34 -0.98 -5.65 20.50
C ASP A 34 0.36 -6.29 20.94
N ARG A 35 0.56 -7.58 20.59
CA ARG A 35 1.71 -8.39 21.00
C ARG A 35 2.77 -8.54 19.93
N PHE A 36 2.43 -8.26 18.67
CA PHE A 36 3.40 -8.40 17.59
C PHE A 36 3.27 -7.31 16.53
N LEU A 37 4.34 -7.15 15.79
CA LEU A 37 4.36 -6.40 14.54
C LEU A 37 5.17 -7.16 13.49
N VAL A 38 4.76 -6.96 12.22
CA VAL A 38 5.45 -7.47 11.04
C VAL A 38 5.97 -6.30 10.23
N VAL A 39 7.20 -6.41 9.78
CA VAL A 39 7.90 -5.37 9.02
C VAL A 39 8.23 -5.92 7.63
N ASP A 40 7.64 -5.31 6.62
CA ASP A 40 7.95 -5.59 5.22
C ASP A 40 8.78 -4.44 4.64
N ARG A 41 9.71 -4.73 3.72
CA ARG A 41 10.40 -3.68 2.96
C ARG A 41 9.51 -3.15 1.85
N ILE A 42 9.79 -1.94 1.38
CA ILE A 42 9.16 -1.35 0.21
C ILE A 42 10.09 -1.51 -1.01
N PRO A 43 9.63 -2.09 -2.11
CA PRO A 43 8.39 -2.86 -2.25
C PRO A 43 8.41 -4.14 -1.42
N ASP A 44 7.21 -4.61 -1.00
CA ASP A 44 7.04 -5.90 -0.34
C ASP A 44 7.49 -7.04 -1.28
N LEU A 45 8.23 -8.00 -0.76
CA LEU A 45 8.70 -9.16 -1.52
C LEU A 45 8.24 -10.45 -0.82
N PRO A 46 7.78 -11.45 -1.59
CA PRO A 46 7.42 -12.75 -1.02
C PRO A 46 8.55 -13.32 -0.16
N ASP A 47 8.21 -13.88 0.99
CA ASP A 47 9.16 -14.51 1.91
C ASP A 47 10.32 -13.62 2.40
N LEU A 48 10.16 -12.28 2.37
CA LEU A 48 11.15 -11.33 2.85
C LEU A 48 10.53 -10.36 3.86
N PHE A 49 10.55 -10.71 5.13
CA PHE A 49 10.01 -9.91 6.21
C PHE A 49 10.85 -10.04 7.48
N ALA A 50 10.63 -9.13 8.43
CA ALA A 50 11.02 -9.29 9.82
C ALA A 50 9.78 -9.15 10.69
N GLN A 51 9.76 -9.81 11.84
CA GLN A 51 8.67 -9.69 12.80
C GLN A 51 9.20 -9.74 14.22
N VAL A 52 8.48 -9.13 15.12
CA VAL A 52 8.76 -9.20 16.55
C VAL A 52 7.49 -9.50 17.32
N TRP A 53 7.60 -10.41 18.26
CA TRP A 53 6.56 -10.73 19.24
C TRP A 53 7.07 -10.43 20.64
N HIS A 54 6.20 -9.89 21.49
CA HIS A 54 6.50 -9.58 22.88
C HIS A 54 5.26 -9.79 23.74
N GLU A 55 5.48 -10.24 24.96
CA GLU A 55 4.49 -10.28 26.03
C GLU A 55 5.06 -9.54 27.24
N ALA A 56 4.24 -8.71 27.89
CA ALA A 56 4.67 -7.86 28.99
C ALA A 56 5.40 -8.65 30.09
N GLY A 57 6.62 -8.23 30.40
CA GLY A 57 7.50 -8.88 31.39
C GLY A 57 8.37 -10.02 30.84
N GLY A 58 8.24 -10.38 29.56
CA GLY A 58 9.09 -11.38 28.90
C GLY A 58 10.14 -10.76 27.95
N ASP A 59 10.94 -11.62 27.35
CA ASP A 59 11.86 -11.23 26.28
C ASP A 59 11.10 -11.02 24.96
N TYR A 60 11.66 -10.18 24.08
CA TYR A 60 11.22 -10.06 22.69
C TYR A 60 11.69 -11.27 21.88
N THR A 61 10.80 -11.88 21.14
CA THR A 61 11.15 -12.86 20.08
C THR A 61 11.19 -12.13 18.74
N LEU A 62 12.37 -12.07 18.15
CA LEU A 62 12.61 -11.43 16.86
C LEU A 62 12.86 -12.50 15.80
N GLU A 63 12.18 -12.40 14.69
CA GLU A 63 12.32 -13.34 13.56
C GLU A 63 12.53 -12.59 12.25
N HIS A 64 13.19 -13.22 11.31
CA HIS A 64 13.22 -12.74 9.94
C HIS A 64 13.24 -13.90 8.95
N ARG A 65 12.66 -13.67 7.79
CA ARG A 65 12.74 -14.56 6.64
C ARG A 65 13.51 -13.90 5.51
N ALA A 66 14.42 -14.61 4.90
CA ALA A 66 15.36 -14.08 3.92
C ALA A 66 15.14 -14.69 2.52
N GLY A 67 13.89 -14.62 2.01
CA GLY A 67 13.52 -14.98 0.65
C GLY A 67 13.05 -16.44 0.45
N SER A 68 13.06 -17.28 1.51
CA SER A 68 12.55 -18.65 1.43
C SER A 68 12.28 -19.24 2.82
N ALA A 69 11.45 -20.27 2.89
CA ALA A 69 11.03 -20.90 4.14
C ALA A 69 12.20 -21.55 4.90
N ASP A 70 13.17 -22.09 4.20
CA ASP A 70 14.41 -22.69 4.77
C ASP A 70 15.43 -21.65 5.26
N ARG A 71 15.15 -20.36 5.08
CA ARG A 71 15.95 -19.24 5.57
C ARG A 71 15.15 -18.36 6.55
N HIS A 72 14.46 -19.02 7.47
CA HIS A 72 13.73 -18.39 8.56
C HIS A 72 14.52 -18.49 9.86
N PHE A 73 14.83 -17.36 10.45
CA PHE A 73 15.70 -17.26 11.61
C PHE A 73 14.97 -16.61 12.78
N GLN A 74 15.33 -17.02 14.00
CA GLN A 74 14.77 -16.49 15.24
C GLN A 74 15.89 -16.17 16.22
N THR A 75 15.68 -15.14 17.03
CA THR A 75 16.51 -14.78 18.18
C THR A 75 15.65 -14.19 19.29
N ARG A 76 16.25 -14.03 20.48
CA ARG A 76 15.62 -13.35 21.60
C ARG A 76 16.45 -12.13 22.02
N ALA A 77 15.77 -11.07 22.45
CA ALA A 77 16.37 -9.87 22.99
C ALA A 77 15.62 -9.43 24.25
N ALA A 78 16.37 -9.06 25.29
CA ALA A 78 15.78 -8.67 26.59
C ALA A 78 15.29 -7.20 26.57
N ASP A 79 15.77 -6.37 25.66
CA ASP A 79 15.42 -4.95 25.65
C ASP A 79 14.97 -4.46 24.25
N PRO A 80 14.04 -3.49 24.22
CA PRO A 80 13.50 -2.99 22.95
C PRO A 80 14.53 -2.26 22.09
N ARG A 81 15.58 -1.67 22.65
CA ARG A 81 16.59 -0.93 21.88
C ARG A 81 17.37 -1.86 20.98
N THR A 82 17.70 -3.07 21.47
CA THR A 82 18.33 -4.11 20.65
C THR A 82 17.45 -4.54 19.50
N VAL A 83 16.14 -4.71 19.73
CA VAL A 83 15.15 -5.03 18.68
C VAL A 83 15.07 -3.92 17.65
N VAL A 84 14.92 -2.67 18.10
CA VAL A 84 14.85 -1.49 17.21
C VAL A 84 16.11 -1.34 16.38
N ALA A 85 17.31 -1.54 16.96
CA ALA A 85 18.57 -1.50 16.24
C ALA A 85 18.62 -2.57 15.12
N ALA A 86 18.22 -3.81 15.43
CA ALA A 86 18.20 -4.90 14.46
C ALA A 86 17.18 -4.64 13.34
N LEU A 87 15.94 -4.25 13.66
CA LEU A 87 14.92 -3.93 12.66
C LEU A 87 15.28 -2.73 11.80
N THR A 88 15.89 -1.68 12.40
CA THR A 88 16.36 -0.50 11.65
C THR A 88 17.48 -0.86 10.69
N GLY A 89 18.48 -1.62 11.14
CA GLY A 89 19.55 -2.11 10.30
C GLY A 89 19.06 -3.04 9.18
N TRP A 90 18.12 -3.94 9.49
CA TRP A 90 17.43 -4.77 8.49
C TRP A 90 16.68 -3.91 7.46
N ALA A 91 15.91 -2.91 7.91
CA ALA A 91 15.17 -2.00 7.03
C ALA A 91 16.10 -1.22 6.08
N ARG A 92 17.24 -0.76 6.57
CA ARG A 92 18.28 -0.03 5.80
C ARG A 92 19.16 -0.93 4.95
N ARG A 93 19.00 -2.25 5.05
CA ARG A 93 19.87 -3.23 4.37
C ARG A 93 21.35 -3.08 4.77
N GLU A 94 21.60 -2.70 6.02
CA GLU A 94 22.96 -2.50 6.54
C GLU A 94 23.70 -3.85 6.61
N ALA A 95 24.97 -3.88 6.20
CA ALA A 95 25.77 -5.09 6.31
C ALA A 95 26.02 -5.41 7.79
N GLY A 96 25.78 -6.68 8.20
CA GLY A 96 26.03 -7.14 9.56
C GLY A 96 24.98 -6.66 10.58
N TRP A 97 23.81 -6.21 10.17
CA TRP A 97 22.71 -5.81 11.04
C TRP A 97 22.30 -6.89 12.05
N ASP A 98 22.53 -8.15 11.70
CA ASP A 98 22.23 -9.37 12.45
C ASP A 98 23.39 -9.85 13.37
N GLY A 99 24.58 -9.27 13.21
CA GLY A 99 25.82 -9.77 13.84
C GLY A 99 25.89 -9.62 15.37
N SER A 100 25.05 -8.78 15.97
CA SER A 100 25.01 -8.59 17.42
C SER A 100 24.11 -9.57 18.17
N LEU A 101 23.34 -10.40 17.43
CA LEU A 101 22.35 -11.32 17.98
C LEU A 101 22.69 -12.77 17.60
N ALA A 102 22.36 -13.70 18.50
CA ALA A 102 22.53 -15.13 18.26
C ALA A 102 21.30 -15.70 17.57
N TRP A 103 21.33 -15.74 16.24
CA TRP A 103 20.24 -16.29 15.44
C TRP A 103 20.27 -17.80 15.35
N SER A 104 19.11 -18.43 15.42
CA SER A 104 18.91 -19.85 15.17
C SER A 104 17.95 -20.04 14.01
N LEU A 105 18.23 -21.04 13.17
CA LEU A 105 17.34 -21.43 12.09
C LEU A 105 16.07 -22.06 12.69
N VAL A 106 14.92 -21.64 12.20
CA VAL A 106 13.61 -22.21 12.55
C VAL A 106 13.17 -23.15 11.44
N ASP A 107 12.91 -24.40 11.77
CA ASP A 107 12.31 -25.36 10.84
C ASP A 107 10.81 -25.03 10.68
N THR A 108 10.46 -24.44 9.57
CA THR A 108 9.06 -24.13 9.21
C THR A 108 8.42 -25.23 8.35
N GLY A 109 9.12 -26.35 8.17
CA GLY A 109 8.72 -27.43 7.27
C GLY A 109 8.97 -27.11 5.79
N PRO A 110 8.71 -28.08 4.90
CA PRO A 110 8.89 -27.89 3.47
C PRO A 110 7.91 -26.85 2.93
N ALA A 111 8.36 -26.05 1.96
CA ALA A 111 7.48 -25.12 1.27
C ALA A 111 6.29 -25.87 0.64
N PRO A 112 5.05 -25.36 0.78
CA PRO A 112 3.89 -25.98 0.18
C PRO A 112 4.06 -26.10 -1.34
N GLN A 113 3.79 -27.29 -1.90
CA GLN A 113 3.74 -27.45 -3.34
C GLN A 113 2.38 -26.98 -3.83
N VAL A 114 2.36 -25.89 -4.59
CA VAL A 114 1.14 -25.36 -5.18
C VAL A 114 0.90 -26.06 -6.52
N PRO A 115 -0.22 -26.77 -6.70
CA PRO A 115 -0.54 -27.39 -7.98
C PRO A 115 -0.79 -26.31 -9.05
N PRO A 116 -0.53 -26.61 -10.34
CA PRO A 116 -0.85 -25.70 -11.42
C PRO A 116 -2.34 -25.35 -11.43
N LEU A 117 -2.68 -24.17 -11.99
CA LEU A 117 -4.07 -23.78 -12.24
C LEU A 117 -4.72 -24.74 -13.24
N ASP A 118 -5.83 -25.35 -12.84
CA ASP A 118 -6.68 -26.18 -13.71
C ASP A 118 -7.73 -25.30 -14.40
N LEU A 119 -7.24 -24.46 -15.31
CA LEU A 119 -8.00 -23.49 -16.11
C LEU A 119 -7.66 -23.71 -17.58
N ASP A 120 -8.63 -23.49 -18.45
CA ASP A 120 -8.33 -23.36 -19.86
C ASP A 120 -7.56 -22.08 -20.18
N ASP A 121 -7.08 -21.94 -21.42
CA ASP A 121 -6.22 -20.83 -21.81
C ASP A 121 -6.96 -19.48 -21.77
N GLU A 122 -8.26 -19.45 -22.05
CA GLU A 122 -9.10 -18.24 -22.03
C GLU A 122 -9.37 -17.79 -20.60
N GLU A 123 -9.78 -18.71 -19.74
CA GLU A 123 -9.99 -18.45 -18.31
C GLU A 123 -8.69 -17.95 -17.65
N ARG A 124 -7.55 -18.58 -17.95
CA ARG A 124 -6.24 -18.20 -17.43
C ARG A 124 -5.86 -16.79 -17.89
N ALA A 125 -5.99 -16.49 -19.17
CA ALA A 125 -5.67 -15.16 -19.71
C ALA A 125 -6.57 -14.07 -19.10
N THR A 126 -7.86 -14.36 -18.96
CA THR A 126 -8.83 -13.43 -18.37
C THR A 126 -8.52 -13.17 -16.89
N LEU A 127 -8.21 -14.21 -16.11
CA LEU A 127 -7.80 -14.09 -14.73
C LEU A 127 -6.52 -13.26 -14.57
N GLU A 128 -5.48 -13.57 -15.34
CA GLU A 128 -4.21 -12.81 -15.29
C GLU A 128 -4.41 -11.35 -15.69
N THR A 129 -5.22 -11.09 -16.71
CA THR A 129 -5.56 -9.72 -17.13
C THR A 129 -6.22 -8.97 -15.99
N ARG A 130 -7.22 -9.56 -15.33
CA ARG A 130 -7.91 -8.91 -14.20
C ARG A 130 -6.98 -8.59 -13.05
N VAL A 131 -6.12 -9.53 -12.64
CA VAL A 131 -5.15 -9.29 -11.56
C VAL A 131 -4.13 -8.20 -11.95
N ARG A 132 -3.68 -8.17 -13.22
CA ARG A 132 -2.77 -7.14 -13.73
C ARG A 132 -3.41 -5.75 -13.76
N GLU A 133 -4.69 -5.62 -14.13
CA GLU A 133 -5.41 -4.36 -14.09
C GLU A 133 -5.39 -3.75 -12.68
N VAL A 134 -5.72 -4.54 -11.65
CA VAL A 134 -5.69 -4.09 -10.26
C VAL A 134 -4.25 -3.77 -9.81
N LEU A 135 -3.29 -4.62 -10.17
CA LEU A 135 -1.86 -4.44 -9.85
C LEU A 135 -1.30 -3.14 -10.42
N VAL A 136 -1.63 -2.79 -11.66
CA VAL A 136 -1.14 -1.56 -12.33
C VAL A 136 -1.67 -0.31 -11.64
N GLY A 137 -2.85 -0.36 -11.03
CA GLY A 137 -3.38 0.69 -10.18
C GLY A 137 -2.42 1.06 -9.03
N GLY A 138 -1.71 0.07 -8.47
CA GLY A 138 -0.59 0.25 -7.53
C GLY A 138 -0.99 0.55 -6.08
N TYR A 139 -2.28 0.37 -5.75
CA TYR A 139 -2.80 0.54 -4.39
C TYR A 139 -3.05 -0.79 -3.67
N ALA A 140 -3.31 -1.85 -4.41
CA ALA A 140 -3.57 -3.16 -3.84
C ALA A 140 -2.29 -3.81 -3.31
N SER A 141 -2.39 -4.44 -2.14
CA SER A 141 -1.37 -5.31 -1.58
C SER A 141 -1.35 -6.66 -2.29
N ARG A 142 -0.29 -7.47 -2.07
CA ARG A 142 -0.23 -8.85 -2.57
C ARG A 142 -1.39 -9.71 -2.06
N ALA A 143 -1.83 -9.49 -0.82
CA ALA A 143 -2.95 -10.21 -0.24
C ALA A 143 -4.27 -9.89 -0.96
N GLU A 144 -4.55 -8.60 -1.19
CA GLU A 144 -5.74 -8.17 -1.95
C GLU A 144 -5.71 -8.65 -3.40
N LEU A 145 -4.55 -8.68 -4.05
CA LEU A 145 -4.41 -9.27 -5.39
C LEU A 145 -4.71 -10.78 -5.39
N ALA A 146 -4.30 -11.50 -4.33
CA ALA A 146 -4.63 -12.90 -4.18
C ALA A 146 -6.14 -13.11 -3.96
N GLU A 147 -6.80 -12.25 -3.18
CA GLU A 147 -8.27 -12.28 -3.03
C GLU A 147 -8.98 -12.04 -4.37
N VAL A 148 -8.52 -11.07 -5.16
CA VAL A 148 -9.03 -10.85 -6.53
C VAL A 148 -8.85 -12.12 -7.38
N ALA A 149 -7.68 -12.76 -7.32
CA ALA A 149 -7.43 -13.99 -8.10
C ALA A 149 -8.29 -15.18 -7.63
N GLU A 150 -8.52 -15.31 -6.33
CA GLU A 150 -9.34 -16.38 -5.74
C GLU A 150 -10.83 -16.24 -6.12
N GLU A 151 -11.35 -14.99 -6.13
CA GLU A 151 -12.77 -14.73 -6.26
C GLU A 151 -13.25 -14.43 -7.69
N PHE A 152 -12.38 -14.02 -8.59
CA PHE A 152 -12.77 -13.49 -9.91
C PHE A 152 -13.53 -14.48 -10.80
N LEU A 153 -13.13 -15.76 -10.80
CA LEU A 153 -13.79 -16.80 -11.59
C LEU A 153 -14.80 -17.63 -10.79
N VAL A 154 -15.14 -17.19 -9.56
CA VAL A 154 -16.11 -17.91 -8.73
C VAL A 154 -17.50 -17.77 -9.30
N THR A 155 -18.17 -18.90 -9.42
CA THR A 155 -19.60 -19.00 -9.76
C THR A 155 -20.34 -19.70 -8.64
N ARG A 156 -21.68 -19.83 -8.80
CA ARG A 156 -22.51 -20.55 -7.82
C ARG A 156 -22.02 -21.97 -7.54
N ASP A 157 -21.50 -22.65 -8.55
CA ASP A 157 -21.22 -24.09 -8.52
C ASP A 157 -19.71 -24.40 -8.65
N ARG A 158 -18.84 -23.38 -8.81
CA ARG A 158 -17.41 -23.59 -9.07
C ARG A 158 -16.54 -22.54 -8.38
N ARG A 159 -15.49 -23.01 -7.69
CA ARG A 159 -14.35 -22.21 -7.19
C ARG A 159 -13.07 -22.79 -7.81
N PRO A 160 -12.65 -22.28 -8.98
CA PRO A 160 -11.61 -22.94 -9.77
C PRO A 160 -10.18 -22.62 -9.33
N VAL A 161 -10.00 -21.60 -8.50
CA VAL A 161 -8.69 -21.15 -8.02
C VAL A 161 -8.62 -21.34 -6.51
N SER A 162 -7.64 -22.13 -6.02
CA SER A 162 -7.42 -22.26 -4.59
C SER A 162 -6.68 -21.03 -4.04
N ARG A 163 -6.74 -20.83 -2.73
CA ARG A 163 -6.05 -19.74 -2.03
C ARG A 163 -4.54 -19.76 -2.27
N GLU A 164 -3.93 -20.95 -2.30
CA GLU A 164 -2.50 -21.12 -2.56
C GLU A 164 -2.16 -20.78 -4.01
N GLN A 165 -2.99 -21.20 -4.96
CA GLN A 165 -2.83 -20.86 -6.38
C GLN A 165 -2.99 -19.37 -6.62
N ALA A 166 -3.97 -18.74 -5.99
CA ALA A 166 -4.20 -17.29 -6.04
C ALA A 166 -3.01 -16.51 -5.52
N ARG A 167 -2.44 -16.90 -4.37
CA ARG A 167 -1.21 -16.30 -3.83
C ARG A 167 -0.02 -16.47 -4.77
N ALA A 168 0.19 -17.67 -5.29
CA ALA A 168 1.29 -17.94 -6.21
C ALA A 168 1.17 -17.09 -7.50
N LEU A 169 -0.05 -16.91 -8.01
CA LEU A 169 -0.32 -16.03 -9.16
C LEU A 169 -0.04 -14.57 -8.81
N ALA A 170 -0.57 -14.07 -7.69
CA ALA A 170 -0.37 -12.71 -7.23
C ALA A 170 1.13 -12.42 -7.01
N ASP A 171 1.87 -13.31 -6.34
CA ASP A 171 3.29 -13.16 -6.09
C ASP A 171 4.11 -13.12 -7.39
N ARG A 172 3.79 -13.96 -8.38
CA ARG A 172 4.45 -13.94 -9.69
C ARG A 172 4.24 -12.60 -10.39
N LEU A 173 2.99 -12.15 -10.52
CA LEU A 173 2.66 -10.90 -11.20
C LEU A 173 3.24 -9.68 -10.46
N TRP A 174 3.23 -9.72 -9.13
CA TRP A 174 3.85 -8.70 -8.28
C TRP A 174 5.35 -8.58 -8.54
N LEU A 175 6.08 -9.70 -8.57
CA LEU A 175 7.52 -9.71 -8.84
C LEU A 175 7.85 -9.21 -10.26
N GLU A 176 7.02 -9.53 -11.26
CA GLU A 176 7.14 -8.95 -12.60
C GLU A 176 7.02 -7.41 -12.56
N ARG A 177 6.04 -6.87 -11.81
CA ARG A 177 5.88 -5.43 -11.65
C ARG A 177 7.01 -4.79 -10.85
N VAL A 178 7.51 -5.45 -9.79
CA VAL A 178 8.70 -4.99 -9.06
C VAL A 178 9.93 -4.88 -9.97
N ALA A 179 10.13 -5.87 -10.85
CA ALA A 179 11.21 -5.82 -11.83
C ALA A 179 11.04 -4.68 -12.85
N GLU A 180 9.81 -4.44 -13.31
CA GLU A 180 9.48 -3.33 -14.20
C GLU A 180 9.75 -1.97 -13.53
N GLN A 181 9.26 -1.76 -12.31
CA GLN A 181 9.44 -0.48 -11.61
C GLN A 181 10.91 -0.18 -11.25
N ALA A 182 11.75 -1.18 -11.13
CA ALA A 182 13.18 -0.99 -10.89
C ALA A 182 13.90 -0.23 -12.02
N ALA A 183 13.33 -0.24 -13.24
CA ALA A 183 13.83 0.51 -14.38
C ALA A 183 13.33 1.97 -14.44
N TRP A 184 12.37 2.36 -13.61
CA TRP A 184 11.81 3.72 -13.65
C TRP A 184 12.76 4.73 -13.01
N GLN A 185 13.06 5.79 -13.74
CA GLN A 185 13.95 6.84 -13.29
C GLN A 185 13.16 8.06 -12.80
N GLY A 186 13.67 8.69 -11.74
CA GLY A 186 13.11 9.93 -11.20
C GLY A 186 11.75 9.78 -10.54
N GLU A 187 11.14 10.91 -10.23
CA GLU A 187 9.81 11.01 -9.65
C GLU A 187 8.74 10.75 -10.71
N THR A 188 7.79 9.89 -10.41
CA THR A 188 6.68 9.54 -11.31
C THR A 188 5.48 10.49 -11.13
N ASP A 189 4.56 10.52 -12.11
CA ASP A 189 3.37 11.38 -11.98
C ASP A 189 2.49 11.03 -10.76
N PRO A 190 2.26 9.73 -10.40
CA PRO A 190 1.59 9.40 -9.14
C PRO A 190 2.31 9.88 -7.88
N GLU A 191 3.65 9.90 -7.86
CA GLU A 191 4.40 10.44 -6.71
C GLU A 191 4.26 11.97 -6.62
N ARG A 192 4.26 12.68 -7.75
CA ARG A 192 3.94 14.12 -7.80
C ARG A 192 2.53 14.39 -7.29
N LEU A 193 1.55 13.57 -7.70
CA LEU A 193 0.17 13.66 -7.24
C LEU A 193 0.09 13.47 -5.71
N THR A 194 0.74 12.45 -5.15
CA THR A 194 0.81 12.22 -3.70
C THR A 194 1.38 13.45 -2.98
N ARG A 195 2.41 14.09 -3.54
CA ARG A 195 3.00 15.31 -2.97
C ARG A 195 2.05 16.51 -3.03
N ALA A 196 1.31 16.68 -4.12
CA ALA A 196 0.27 17.71 -4.23
C ALA A 196 -0.85 17.49 -3.20
N PHE A 197 -1.29 16.22 -3.04
CA PHE A 197 -2.32 15.87 -2.06
C PHE A 197 -1.86 16.07 -0.62
N ALA A 198 -0.59 15.80 -0.31
CA ALA A 198 -0.02 16.11 1.00
C ALA A 198 -0.04 17.63 1.28
N ALA A 199 0.35 18.47 0.31
CA ALA A 199 0.31 19.92 0.44
C ALA A 199 -1.13 20.45 0.63
N LEU A 200 -2.12 19.89 -0.06
CA LEU A 200 -3.53 20.21 0.12
C LEU A 200 -4.03 19.82 1.52
N GLN A 201 -3.64 18.65 2.00
CA GLN A 201 -3.97 18.19 3.35
C GLN A 201 -3.39 19.13 4.43
N ASP A 202 -2.14 19.55 4.28
CA ASP A 202 -1.49 20.54 5.16
C ASP A 202 -2.18 21.91 5.08
N GLY A 203 -2.77 22.25 3.93
CA GLY A 203 -3.56 23.44 3.69
C GLY A 203 -5.01 23.37 4.20
N GLY A 204 -5.43 22.29 4.87
CA GLY A 204 -6.78 22.13 5.41
C GLY A 204 -7.83 21.67 4.37
N ILE A 205 -7.38 21.03 3.28
CA ILE A 205 -8.24 20.35 2.32
C ILE A 205 -8.03 18.84 2.47
N THR A 206 -9.08 18.12 2.87
CA THR A 206 -9.02 16.66 2.99
C THR A 206 -8.74 16.02 1.65
N ALA A 207 -7.56 15.42 1.47
CA ALA A 207 -7.11 14.83 0.23
C ALA A 207 -7.03 13.30 0.37
N ARG A 208 -7.68 12.54 -0.54
CA ARG A 208 -7.72 11.08 -0.49
C ARG A 208 -7.46 10.47 -1.86
N GLU A 209 -6.44 9.60 -1.92
CA GLU A 209 -6.09 8.84 -3.10
C GLU A 209 -6.83 7.49 -3.11
N ASN A 210 -7.33 7.07 -4.26
CA ASN A 210 -8.00 5.78 -4.46
C ASN A 210 -9.08 5.49 -3.41
N PHE A 211 -9.83 6.55 -3.07
CA PHE A 211 -10.80 6.55 -1.99
C PHE A 211 -12.10 5.89 -2.44
N THR A 212 -12.48 4.80 -1.79
CA THR A 212 -13.67 4.01 -2.09
C THR A 212 -13.70 3.38 -3.51
N CYS A 213 -14.72 2.60 -3.81
CA CYS A 213 -14.84 1.89 -5.10
C CYS A 213 -15.33 2.76 -6.25
N CYS A 214 -16.19 3.75 -5.96
CA CYS A 214 -16.87 4.57 -6.97
C CYS A 214 -17.30 5.93 -6.44
N ARG A 215 -17.79 6.78 -7.34
CA ARG A 215 -18.23 8.14 -7.02
C ARG A 215 -19.31 8.18 -5.91
N GLY A 216 -20.32 7.35 -6.00
CA GLY A 216 -21.42 7.37 -5.03
C GLY A 216 -20.98 7.00 -3.61
N CYS A 217 -20.10 6.02 -3.46
CA CYS A 217 -19.49 5.68 -2.17
C CYS A 217 -18.62 6.85 -1.67
N GLY A 218 -17.77 7.42 -2.53
CA GLY A 218 -16.93 8.55 -2.18
C GLY A 218 -17.74 9.77 -1.70
N GLU A 219 -18.81 10.13 -2.39
CA GLU A 219 -19.71 11.23 -2.00
C GLU A 219 -20.40 10.98 -0.64
N SER A 220 -20.71 9.72 -0.31
CA SER A 220 -21.33 9.38 0.98
C SER A 220 -20.36 9.33 2.15
N GLU A 221 -19.08 9.05 1.90
CA GLU A 221 -18.09 8.77 2.95
C GLU A 221 -17.13 9.94 3.20
N ILE A 222 -16.85 10.79 2.18
CA ILE A 222 -15.84 11.84 2.26
C ILE A 222 -16.12 12.85 3.38
N GLY A 223 -17.39 13.07 3.73
CA GLY A 223 -17.80 13.93 4.82
C GLY A 223 -17.29 13.47 6.21
N GLY A 224 -17.07 12.16 6.37
CA GLY A 224 -16.53 11.58 7.61
C GLY A 224 -15.01 11.64 7.71
N GLU A 225 -14.33 11.92 6.60
CA GLU A 225 -12.86 11.99 6.52
C GLU A 225 -12.30 13.36 6.91
N GLY A 226 -13.14 14.38 6.94
CA GLY A 226 -12.75 15.76 7.25
C GLY A 226 -12.43 15.94 8.74
N GLY A 227 -11.23 16.46 9.04
CA GLY A 227 -10.92 16.97 10.38
C GLY A 227 -11.78 18.20 10.74
N PRO A 228 -11.81 18.62 12.01
CA PRO A 228 -12.66 19.71 12.49
C PRO A 228 -12.40 21.06 11.79
N ASP A 229 -11.20 21.26 11.27
CA ASP A 229 -10.77 22.49 10.58
C ASP A 229 -10.74 22.35 9.05
N ALA A 230 -11.19 21.22 8.50
CA ALA A 230 -11.17 20.97 7.08
C ALA A 230 -12.21 21.86 6.35
N ARG A 231 -11.74 22.63 5.35
CA ARG A 231 -12.57 23.54 4.55
C ARG A 231 -13.30 22.84 3.41
N GLY A 232 -12.72 21.78 2.90
CA GLY A 232 -13.21 21.04 1.75
C GLY A 232 -12.39 19.77 1.51
N PHE A 233 -12.64 19.15 0.39
CA PHE A 233 -12.03 17.88 0.04
C PHE A 233 -11.63 17.79 -1.44
N VAL A 234 -10.70 16.89 -1.73
CA VAL A 234 -10.38 16.37 -3.05
C VAL A 234 -10.11 14.88 -2.96
N TYR A 235 -10.63 14.10 -3.88
CA TYR A 235 -10.34 12.67 -3.95
C TYR A 235 -10.47 12.14 -5.38
N PHE A 236 -9.95 10.95 -5.58
CA PHE A 236 -10.31 10.09 -6.72
C PHE A 236 -10.56 8.67 -6.21
N HIS A 237 -11.45 7.95 -6.86
CA HIS A 237 -11.85 6.59 -6.47
C HIS A 237 -11.23 5.53 -7.39
N THR A 238 -11.39 4.24 -7.04
CA THR A 238 -10.77 3.11 -7.76
C THR A 238 -11.06 3.13 -9.27
N GLN A 239 -12.30 3.45 -9.70
CA GLN A 239 -12.59 3.54 -11.14
C GLN A 239 -11.83 4.67 -11.85
N CYS A 240 -11.49 5.77 -11.14
CA CYS A 240 -10.62 6.81 -11.69
C CYS A 240 -9.17 6.31 -11.81
N THR A 241 -8.71 5.51 -10.84
CA THR A 241 -7.41 4.83 -10.89
C THR A 241 -7.33 3.90 -12.09
N ASP A 242 -8.34 3.05 -12.30
CA ASP A 242 -8.44 2.14 -13.45
C ASP A 242 -8.37 2.91 -14.77
N SER A 243 -9.10 4.02 -14.86
CA SER A 243 -9.07 4.92 -16.04
C SER A 243 -7.68 5.50 -16.28
N ALA A 244 -7.01 5.99 -15.23
CA ALA A 244 -5.66 6.54 -15.33
C ALA A 244 -4.63 5.47 -15.72
N ALA A 245 -4.73 4.27 -15.15
CA ALA A 245 -3.90 3.11 -15.48
C ALA A 245 -4.07 2.66 -16.95
N ALA A 246 -5.27 2.82 -17.50
CA ALA A 246 -5.58 2.58 -18.92
C ALA A 246 -5.14 3.73 -19.86
N GLY A 247 -4.57 4.82 -19.32
CA GLY A 247 -4.05 5.94 -20.12
C GLY A 247 -5.07 7.04 -20.46
N HIS A 248 -6.25 7.05 -19.82
CA HIS A 248 -7.31 8.03 -20.09
C HIS A 248 -7.24 9.29 -19.20
N GLY A 249 -6.13 9.48 -18.45
CA GLY A 249 -6.01 10.55 -17.46
C GLY A 249 -6.73 10.24 -16.15
N LEU A 250 -6.59 11.13 -15.17
CA LEU A 250 -7.15 10.97 -13.84
C LEU A 250 -8.20 12.04 -13.55
N THR A 251 -9.39 11.61 -13.18
CA THR A 251 -10.49 12.50 -12.75
C THR A 251 -10.45 12.67 -11.25
N LEU A 252 -10.45 13.93 -10.79
CA LEU A 252 -10.53 14.33 -9.39
C LEU A 252 -11.92 14.89 -9.07
N LEU A 253 -12.48 14.47 -7.96
CA LEU A 253 -13.71 14.97 -7.36
C LEU A 253 -13.35 15.86 -6.18
N TYR A 254 -13.99 16.99 -6.00
CA TYR A 254 -13.66 17.99 -4.98
C TYR A 254 -14.90 18.76 -4.56
N GLY A 255 -14.83 19.45 -3.42
CA GLY A 255 -15.92 20.29 -2.95
C GLY A 255 -15.62 20.96 -1.62
N GLY A 256 -16.43 21.97 -1.30
CA GLY A 256 -16.48 22.57 0.04
C GLY A 256 -17.36 21.75 0.98
N PHE A 257 -16.96 21.56 2.23
CA PHE A 257 -17.78 20.89 3.24
C PHE A 257 -19.03 21.69 3.64
N ASP A 258 -19.05 23.00 3.37
CA ASP A 258 -20.23 23.85 3.56
C ASP A 258 -21.28 23.71 2.43
N GLY A 259 -20.95 22.96 1.37
CA GLY A 259 -21.80 22.73 0.21
C GLY A 259 -22.03 23.95 -0.68
N SER A 260 -21.34 25.08 -0.44
CA SER A 260 -21.49 26.27 -1.27
C SER A 260 -20.69 26.17 -2.58
N SER A 261 -21.25 26.70 -3.67
CA SER A 261 -20.54 26.76 -4.95
C SER A 261 -19.31 27.67 -4.90
N GLU A 262 -19.33 28.71 -4.06
CA GLU A 262 -18.21 29.63 -3.87
C GLU A 262 -17.02 28.93 -3.23
N THR A 263 -17.24 28.23 -2.11
CA THR A 263 -16.19 27.43 -1.45
C THR A 263 -15.70 26.30 -2.37
N THR A 264 -16.62 25.60 -3.05
CA THR A 264 -16.26 24.56 -4.01
C THR A 264 -15.35 25.10 -5.12
N ALA A 265 -15.67 26.25 -5.71
CA ALA A 265 -14.80 26.86 -6.72
C ALA A 265 -13.42 27.26 -6.14
N ALA A 266 -13.39 27.81 -4.92
CA ALA A 266 -12.13 28.14 -4.25
C ALA A 266 -11.25 26.91 -4.02
N ILE A 267 -11.83 25.80 -3.53
CA ILE A 267 -11.13 24.50 -3.40
C ILE A 267 -10.62 24.02 -4.75
N GLY A 268 -11.44 24.11 -5.83
CA GLY A 268 -11.02 23.74 -7.19
C GLY A 268 -9.78 24.52 -7.65
N HIS A 269 -9.72 25.83 -7.43
CA HIS A 269 -8.55 26.65 -7.74
C HIS A 269 -7.31 26.24 -6.94
N GLU A 270 -7.45 25.94 -5.65
CA GLU A 270 -6.34 25.49 -4.81
C GLU A 270 -5.83 24.10 -5.28
N VAL A 271 -6.73 23.19 -5.66
CA VAL A 271 -6.35 21.88 -6.21
C VAL A 271 -5.56 22.03 -7.51
N VAL A 272 -6.05 22.87 -8.45
CA VAL A 272 -5.35 23.15 -9.72
C VAL A 272 -3.96 23.73 -9.44
N ALA A 273 -3.86 24.74 -8.57
CA ALA A 273 -2.58 25.35 -8.22
C ALA A 273 -1.59 24.35 -7.61
N ALA A 274 -2.05 23.45 -6.73
CA ALA A 274 -1.21 22.42 -6.12
C ALA A 274 -0.70 21.40 -7.16
N LEU A 275 -1.53 21.01 -8.12
CA LEU A 275 -1.15 20.12 -9.23
C LEU A 275 -0.11 20.77 -10.15
N GLU A 276 -0.32 22.03 -10.54
CA GLU A 276 0.61 22.79 -11.37
C GLU A 276 1.96 23.01 -10.67
N ALA A 277 1.96 23.25 -9.36
CA ALA A 277 3.17 23.41 -8.57
C ALA A 277 4.08 22.18 -8.59
N VAL A 278 3.51 20.98 -8.82
CA VAL A 278 4.27 19.75 -8.97
C VAL A 278 4.49 19.33 -10.43
N GLY A 279 4.06 20.16 -11.40
CA GLY A 279 4.24 19.94 -12.83
C GLY A 279 3.23 18.97 -13.46
N LEU A 280 2.07 18.78 -12.83
CA LEU A 280 0.94 18.05 -13.39
C LEU A 280 -0.02 19.03 -14.11
N GLN A 281 -0.46 18.66 -15.31
CA GLN A 281 -1.38 19.49 -16.09
C GLN A 281 -2.83 19.22 -15.68
N ALA A 282 -3.46 20.19 -15.03
CA ALA A 282 -4.87 20.14 -14.69
C ALA A 282 -5.73 20.78 -15.80
N GLN A 283 -6.79 20.09 -16.20
CA GLN A 283 -7.79 20.57 -17.13
C GLN A 283 -9.10 20.84 -16.37
N TRP A 284 -9.45 22.11 -16.25
CA TRP A 284 -10.65 22.56 -15.57
C TRP A 284 -11.03 23.96 -16.04
N ASP A 285 -12.31 24.24 -16.21
CA ASP A 285 -12.83 25.51 -16.74
C ASP A 285 -13.29 26.50 -15.65
N GLY A 286 -13.09 26.16 -14.38
CA GLY A 286 -13.52 26.98 -13.25
C GLY A 286 -14.95 26.69 -12.76
N ASP A 287 -15.70 25.82 -13.42
CA ASP A 287 -17.06 25.43 -13.03
C ASP A 287 -17.04 24.47 -11.84
N PRO A 288 -17.56 24.85 -10.65
CA PRO A 288 -17.61 23.99 -9.48
C PRO A 288 -18.48 22.74 -9.67
N GLY A 289 -19.34 22.70 -10.67
CA GLY A 289 -20.13 21.52 -11.04
C GLY A 289 -19.36 20.50 -11.88
N ARG A 290 -18.12 20.77 -12.25
CA ARG A 290 -17.28 19.90 -13.09
C ARG A 290 -16.07 19.37 -12.36
N ALA A 291 -15.76 18.10 -12.64
CA ALA A 291 -14.54 17.47 -12.12
C ALA A 291 -13.27 18.07 -12.75
N ILE A 292 -12.16 18.02 -12.03
CA ILE A 292 -10.83 18.35 -12.54
C ILE A 292 -10.24 17.09 -13.18
N THR A 293 -9.62 17.22 -14.35
CA THR A 293 -8.94 16.10 -15.02
C THR A 293 -7.45 16.40 -15.14
N ILE A 294 -6.60 15.42 -14.80
CA ILE A 294 -5.16 15.50 -15.04
C ILE A 294 -4.85 14.73 -16.34
N ALA A 295 -4.41 15.45 -17.36
CA ALA A 295 -4.02 14.88 -18.65
C ALA A 295 -3.05 15.85 -19.39
N PRO A 296 -1.96 15.33 -20.04
CA PRO A 296 -1.55 13.93 -20.05
C PRO A 296 -1.05 13.43 -18.70
N LEU A 297 -1.17 12.11 -18.46
CA LEU A 297 -0.71 11.48 -17.22
C LEU A 297 -0.09 10.12 -17.56
N VAL A 298 1.11 9.86 -17.05
CA VAL A 298 1.79 8.57 -17.17
C VAL A 298 1.66 7.81 -15.85
N TRP A 299 0.75 6.81 -15.81
CA TRP A 299 0.47 6.07 -14.60
C TRP A 299 1.56 5.03 -14.29
N ARG A 300 2.53 5.42 -13.47
CA ARG A 300 3.63 4.59 -12.98
C ARG A 300 3.71 4.66 -11.46
N ARG A 301 2.65 4.16 -10.80
CA ARG A 301 2.65 4.09 -9.34
C ARG A 301 3.54 2.96 -8.86
N ARG A 302 4.52 3.28 -8.01
CA ARG A 302 5.39 2.29 -7.37
C ARG A 302 4.61 1.51 -6.32
N LEU A 303 4.86 0.20 -6.29
CA LEU A 303 4.27 -0.70 -5.31
C LEU A 303 4.84 -0.44 -3.92
N ILE A 304 3.97 -0.43 -2.94
CA ILE A 304 4.33 -0.27 -1.52
C ILE A 304 4.24 -1.62 -0.80
N GLY A 305 3.12 -2.32 -0.91
CA GLY A 305 2.90 -3.60 -0.23
C GLY A 305 1.67 -3.64 0.65
#